data_4dc415f4cec50d07b36c3e264c86914f
#
_entry.id   4dc415f4cec50d07b36c3e264c86914f
#
_cell.length_a   1.000
_cell.length_b   1.000
_cell.length_c   1.000
_cell.angle_alpha   90.00
_cell.angle_beta   90.00
_cell.angle_gamma   90.00
#
_symmetry.space_group_name_H-M   'P 1'
#
loop_
_entity.id
_entity.type
_entity.pdbx_description
1 polymer ?
#
loop_
_entity_poly.entity_id
_entity_poly.type
_entity_poly.pdbx_seq_one_letter_code
_entity_poly.pdbx_strand_id
1 'polypeptide(L)'
;PMTTSAKATLIDGKIISAELRARVGAEVARLKAEHGLTPGLAVILVGNDPASEVYVRNKGIATREAGMNSYEYKLPAETSEADLLAKVRELNADPAVHGFLVQFPVPDQISQQAVIDAIDPAKDADGLHPLNAGRLASGLPAMVPATPEGCLIMAKKAGGDLPGKQAGHG
;
A
#
# COMPACT_ATOMS: atom_id res chain seq x y z
N PRO A 1 -7.98 -2.17 48.90
CA PRO A 1 -8.22 -1.22 47.86
C PRO A 1 -8.36 -1.99 46.56
N MET A 2 -9.58 -2.04 46.02
CA MET A 2 -9.85 -2.64 44.71
C MET A 2 -9.23 -1.72 43.64
N THR A 3 -8.18 -2.18 43.00
CA THR A 3 -7.66 -1.53 41.78
C THR A 3 -8.71 -1.75 40.70
N THR A 4 -9.43 -0.72 40.36
CA THR A 4 -10.26 -0.68 39.15
C THR A 4 -9.34 -0.87 37.96
N SER A 5 -9.29 -2.08 37.42
CA SER A 5 -8.62 -2.35 36.15
C SER A 5 -9.28 -1.48 35.10
N ALA A 6 -8.58 -0.44 34.64
CA ALA A 6 -9.04 0.36 33.53
C ALA A 6 -9.17 -0.57 32.32
N LYS A 7 -10.38 -0.69 31.78
CA LYS A 7 -10.59 -1.48 30.54
C LYS A 7 -9.77 -0.88 29.43
N ALA A 8 -9.06 -1.73 28.67
CA ALA A 8 -8.34 -1.31 27.48
C ALA A 8 -9.31 -0.64 26.47
N THR A 9 -8.85 0.43 25.84
CA THR A 9 -9.59 1.10 24.76
C THR A 9 -9.35 0.37 23.45
N LEU A 10 -10.41 0.01 22.75
CA LEU A 10 -10.29 -0.60 21.43
C LEU A 10 -9.86 0.45 20.40
N ILE A 11 -8.81 0.13 19.65
CA ILE A 11 -8.40 0.92 18.48
C ILE A 11 -9.19 0.38 17.27
N ASP A 12 -10.21 1.11 16.83
CA ASP A 12 -11.04 0.70 15.70
C ASP A 12 -10.38 1.09 14.36
N GLY A 13 -9.71 0.12 13.74
CA GLY A 13 -9.07 0.29 12.43
C GLY A 13 -10.06 0.60 11.31
N LYS A 14 -11.33 0.20 11.40
CA LYS A 14 -12.34 0.51 10.37
C LYS A 14 -12.67 2.00 10.33
N ILE A 15 -12.87 2.60 11.49
CA ILE A 15 -13.13 4.05 11.59
C ILE A 15 -11.92 4.83 11.07
N ILE A 16 -10.72 4.48 11.54
CA ILE A 16 -9.48 5.16 11.16
C ILE A 16 -9.22 5.04 9.65
N SER A 17 -9.44 3.86 9.07
CA SER A 17 -9.26 3.67 7.63
C SER A 17 -10.32 4.41 6.80
N ALA A 18 -11.55 4.53 7.28
CA ALA A 18 -12.60 5.31 6.60
C ALA A 18 -12.24 6.80 6.56
N GLU A 19 -11.76 7.36 7.68
CA GLU A 19 -11.30 8.75 7.75
C GLU A 19 -10.09 8.99 6.82
N LEU A 20 -9.14 8.05 6.77
CA LEU A 20 -7.98 8.15 5.87
C LEU A 20 -8.43 8.14 4.41
N ARG A 21 -9.33 7.22 4.01
CA ARG A 21 -9.87 7.18 2.65
C ARG A 21 -10.62 8.45 2.29
N ALA A 22 -11.38 9.04 3.21
CA ALA A 22 -12.06 10.31 2.98
C ALA A 22 -11.06 11.44 2.71
N ARG A 23 -9.95 11.52 3.45
CA ARG A 23 -8.88 12.51 3.20
C ARG A 23 -8.22 12.29 1.84
N VAL A 24 -7.93 11.04 1.49
CA VAL A 24 -7.38 10.71 0.16
C VAL A 24 -8.34 11.11 -0.94
N GLY A 25 -9.64 10.83 -0.80
CA GLY A 25 -10.66 11.23 -1.78
C GLY A 25 -10.75 12.75 -1.94
N ALA A 26 -10.65 13.52 -0.86
CA ALA A 26 -10.61 14.98 -0.93
C ALA A 26 -9.39 15.49 -1.68
N GLU A 27 -8.22 14.90 -1.45
CA GLU A 27 -6.99 15.26 -2.17
C GLU A 27 -7.03 14.88 -3.65
N VAL A 28 -7.61 13.72 -3.98
CA VAL A 28 -7.86 13.32 -5.39
C VAL A 28 -8.78 14.32 -6.08
N ALA A 29 -9.86 14.76 -5.42
CA ALA A 29 -10.76 15.76 -5.96
C ALA A 29 -10.05 17.12 -6.19
N ARG A 30 -9.17 17.52 -5.27
CA ARG A 30 -8.35 18.72 -5.41
C ARG A 30 -7.41 18.62 -6.62
N LEU A 31 -6.66 17.52 -6.75
CA LEU A 31 -5.75 17.30 -7.89
C LEU A 31 -6.50 17.35 -9.23
N LYS A 32 -7.70 16.77 -9.26
CA LYS A 32 -8.54 16.79 -10.46
C LYS A 32 -9.01 18.20 -10.81
N ALA A 33 -9.44 18.98 -9.80
CA ALA A 33 -9.93 20.33 -10.01
C ALA A 33 -8.81 21.31 -10.40
N GLU A 34 -7.66 21.25 -9.75
CA GLU A 34 -6.56 22.18 -9.92
C GLU A 34 -5.65 21.84 -11.12
N HIS A 35 -5.47 20.56 -11.41
CA HIS A 35 -4.50 20.09 -12.40
C HIS A 35 -5.09 19.21 -13.51
N GLY A 36 -6.40 18.90 -13.48
CA GLY A 36 -7.02 17.94 -14.39
C GLY A 36 -6.48 16.52 -14.25
N LEU A 37 -5.79 16.22 -13.14
CA LEU A 37 -5.11 14.95 -12.89
C LEU A 37 -5.98 14.02 -12.06
N THR A 38 -6.24 12.82 -12.58
CA THR A 38 -6.82 11.71 -11.81
C THR A 38 -5.71 10.70 -11.53
N PRO A 39 -5.29 10.51 -10.28
CA PRO A 39 -4.27 9.51 -9.96
C PRO A 39 -4.69 8.10 -10.39
N GLY A 40 -3.74 7.31 -10.88
CA GLY A 40 -3.95 5.91 -11.25
C GLY A 40 -3.11 4.98 -10.39
N LEU A 41 -3.76 3.97 -9.81
CA LEU A 41 -3.12 2.88 -9.07
C LEU A 41 -3.31 1.58 -9.82
N ALA A 42 -2.22 0.85 -10.09
CA ALA A 42 -2.27 -0.48 -10.68
C ALA A 42 -1.89 -1.56 -9.67
N VAL A 43 -2.52 -2.73 -9.81
CA VAL A 43 -2.22 -3.92 -9.01
C VAL A 43 -2.05 -5.10 -9.95
N ILE A 44 -0.93 -5.81 -9.82
CA ILE A 44 -0.68 -7.07 -10.54
C ILE A 44 -0.89 -8.23 -9.56
N LEU A 45 -1.68 -9.22 -9.97
CA LEU A 45 -1.83 -10.50 -9.30
C LEU A 45 -1.37 -11.61 -10.24
N VAL A 46 -0.46 -12.47 -9.78
CA VAL A 46 -0.03 -13.66 -10.52
C VAL A 46 -0.60 -14.90 -9.84
N GLY A 47 -1.36 -15.69 -10.59
CA GLY A 47 -2.04 -16.86 -10.07
C GLY A 47 -3.42 -16.53 -9.48
N ASN A 48 -3.94 -17.47 -8.69
CA ASN A 48 -5.32 -17.50 -8.21
C ASN A 48 -5.43 -17.79 -6.70
N ASP A 49 -4.44 -17.36 -5.91
CA ASP A 49 -4.52 -17.50 -4.46
C ASP A 49 -5.74 -16.75 -3.90
N PRO A 50 -6.68 -17.44 -3.23
CA PRO A 50 -7.93 -16.83 -2.81
C PRO A 50 -7.78 -15.65 -1.87
N ALA A 51 -6.78 -15.66 -0.99
CA ALA A 51 -6.51 -14.55 -0.07
C ALA A 51 -6.02 -13.31 -0.83
N SER A 52 -5.09 -13.51 -1.77
CA SER A 52 -4.57 -12.45 -2.63
C SER A 52 -5.67 -11.85 -3.51
N GLU A 53 -6.58 -12.67 -4.03
CA GLU A 53 -7.74 -12.18 -4.82
C GLU A 53 -8.66 -11.25 -4.00
N VAL A 54 -8.89 -11.58 -2.73
CA VAL A 54 -9.69 -10.73 -1.83
C VAL A 54 -8.99 -9.39 -1.61
N TYR A 55 -7.67 -9.40 -1.37
CA TYR A 55 -6.89 -8.17 -1.18
C TYR A 55 -6.89 -7.28 -2.42
N VAL A 56 -6.66 -7.86 -3.59
CA VAL A 56 -6.68 -7.11 -4.87
C VAL A 56 -8.05 -6.49 -5.12
N ARG A 57 -9.12 -7.27 -4.96
CA ARG A 57 -10.49 -6.77 -5.10
C ARG A 57 -10.79 -5.62 -4.14
N ASN A 58 -10.42 -5.74 -2.87
CA ASN A 58 -10.67 -4.70 -1.87
C ASN A 58 -9.84 -3.44 -2.15
N LYS A 59 -8.59 -3.58 -2.61
CA LYS A 59 -7.76 -2.45 -3.06
C LYS A 59 -8.42 -1.72 -4.24
N GLY A 60 -8.89 -2.46 -5.25
CA GLY A 60 -9.57 -1.87 -6.39
C GLY A 60 -10.85 -1.11 -6.01
N ILE A 61 -11.67 -1.66 -5.11
CA ILE A 61 -12.86 -0.98 -4.60
C ILE A 61 -12.46 0.33 -3.89
N ALA A 62 -11.54 0.27 -2.93
CA ALA A 62 -11.10 1.44 -2.17
C ALA A 62 -10.47 2.51 -3.08
N THR A 63 -9.71 2.11 -4.10
CA THR A 63 -9.12 3.02 -5.09
C THR A 63 -10.20 3.79 -5.86
N ARG A 64 -11.21 3.08 -6.35
CA ARG A 64 -12.33 3.69 -7.08
C ARG A 64 -13.20 4.58 -6.18
N GLU A 65 -13.46 4.16 -4.95
CA GLU A 65 -14.20 4.96 -3.96
C GLU A 65 -13.48 6.28 -3.61
N ALA A 66 -12.14 6.27 -3.63
CA ALA A 66 -11.33 7.48 -3.47
C ALA A 66 -11.30 8.38 -4.72
N GLY A 67 -11.96 8.00 -5.82
CA GLY A 67 -12.02 8.77 -7.07
C GLY A 67 -10.81 8.59 -7.98
N MET A 68 -9.95 7.61 -7.70
CA MET A 68 -8.76 7.27 -8.50
C MET A 68 -9.11 6.28 -9.63
N ASN A 69 -8.28 6.23 -10.66
CA ASN A 69 -8.30 5.17 -11.65
C ASN A 69 -7.68 3.89 -11.05
N SER A 70 -8.37 2.77 -11.19
CA SER A 70 -7.91 1.46 -10.70
C SER A 70 -7.66 0.53 -11.89
N TYR A 71 -6.43 0.03 -11.98
CA TYR A 71 -6.01 -0.91 -13.02
C TYR A 71 -5.64 -2.25 -12.37
N GLU A 72 -6.33 -3.31 -12.74
CA GLU A 72 -6.13 -4.64 -12.16
C GLU A 72 -5.66 -5.60 -13.25
N TYR A 73 -4.48 -6.20 -13.06
CA TYR A 73 -3.89 -7.15 -13.99
C TYR A 73 -3.80 -8.52 -13.33
N LYS A 74 -4.62 -9.46 -13.81
CA LYS A 74 -4.52 -10.85 -13.40
C LYS A 74 -3.74 -11.64 -14.44
N LEU A 75 -2.61 -12.19 -14.02
CA LEU A 75 -1.74 -13.01 -14.85
C LEU A 75 -1.89 -14.48 -14.43
N PRO A 76 -1.79 -15.43 -15.38
CA PRO A 76 -1.84 -16.86 -15.09
C PRO A 76 -0.75 -17.30 -14.11
N ALA A 77 -1.00 -18.39 -13.37
CA ALA A 77 -0.02 -18.94 -12.42
C ALA A 77 1.30 -19.39 -13.11
N GLU A 78 1.21 -19.74 -14.38
CA GLU A 78 2.33 -20.19 -15.22
C GLU A 78 3.15 -19.02 -15.79
N THR A 79 2.76 -17.78 -15.49
CA THR A 79 3.48 -16.59 -15.96
C THR A 79 4.97 -16.69 -15.62
N SER A 80 5.84 -16.50 -16.62
CA SER A 80 7.26 -16.48 -16.41
C SER A 80 7.73 -15.21 -15.70
N GLU A 81 8.86 -15.27 -15.02
CA GLU A 81 9.50 -14.08 -14.45
C GLU A 81 9.74 -13.00 -15.53
N ALA A 82 10.19 -13.42 -16.72
CA ALA A 82 10.44 -12.49 -17.82
C ALA A 82 9.18 -11.74 -18.27
N ASP A 83 8.03 -12.43 -18.32
CA ASP A 83 6.75 -11.82 -18.71
C ASP A 83 6.24 -10.87 -17.60
N LEU A 84 6.36 -11.25 -16.34
CA LEU A 84 6.00 -10.36 -15.22
C LEU A 84 6.91 -9.12 -15.21
N LEU A 85 8.20 -9.26 -15.37
CA LEU A 85 9.13 -8.13 -15.45
C LEU A 85 8.86 -7.24 -16.68
N ALA A 86 8.40 -7.80 -17.79
CA ALA A 86 7.95 -7.02 -18.94
C ALA A 86 6.73 -6.16 -18.59
N LYS A 87 5.74 -6.73 -17.88
CA LYS A 87 4.58 -5.99 -17.39
C LYS A 87 4.97 -4.90 -16.39
N VAL A 88 5.91 -5.16 -15.49
CA VAL A 88 6.44 -4.15 -14.56
C VAL A 88 7.06 -2.99 -15.32
N ARG A 89 7.90 -3.26 -16.34
CA ARG A 89 8.48 -2.21 -17.19
C ARG A 89 7.45 -1.40 -17.96
N GLU A 90 6.38 -2.05 -18.44
CA GLU A 90 5.25 -1.37 -19.08
C GLU A 90 4.60 -0.37 -18.13
N LEU A 91 4.29 -0.78 -16.89
CA LEU A 91 3.67 0.10 -15.90
C LEU A 91 4.62 1.21 -15.41
N ASN A 92 5.92 0.95 -15.31
CA ASN A 92 6.90 1.99 -15.05
C ASN A 92 6.85 3.11 -16.09
N ALA A 93 6.64 2.75 -17.36
CA ALA A 93 6.60 3.71 -18.49
C ALA A 93 5.22 4.35 -18.71
N ASP A 94 4.15 3.78 -18.16
CA ASP A 94 2.79 4.27 -18.38
C ASP A 94 2.52 5.57 -17.59
N PRO A 95 2.26 6.71 -18.26
CA PRO A 95 1.98 7.99 -17.60
C PRO A 95 0.61 8.00 -16.88
N ALA A 96 -0.31 7.08 -17.18
CA ALA A 96 -1.60 6.96 -16.51
C ALA A 96 -1.49 6.23 -15.16
N VAL A 97 -0.38 5.51 -14.94
CA VAL A 97 -0.09 4.76 -13.71
C VAL A 97 0.89 5.57 -12.86
N HIS A 98 0.40 6.13 -11.76
CA HIS A 98 1.18 6.96 -10.83
C HIS A 98 1.82 6.14 -9.70
N GLY A 99 1.27 4.99 -9.41
CA GLY A 99 1.81 4.01 -8.49
C GLY A 99 1.26 2.62 -8.81
N PHE A 100 2.05 1.60 -8.49
CA PHE A 100 1.57 0.23 -8.62
C PHE A 100 2.27 -0.70 -7.64
N LEU A 101 1.70 -1.88 -7.49
CA LEU A 101 2.27 -2.95 -6.69
C LEU A 101 2.02 -4.30 -7.35
N VAL A 102 2.87 -5.25 -7.01
CA VAL A 102 2.65 -6.67 -7.29
C VAL A 102 2.18 -7.33 -6.01
N GLN A 103 1.01 -7.97 -6.04
CA GLN A 103 0.48 -8.66 -4.86
C GLN A 103 1.29 -9.93 -4.59
N PHE A 104 2.00 -9.94 -3.48
CA PHE A 104 2.73 -11.11 -3.02
C PHE A 104 1.83 -12.05 -2.19
N PRO A 105 2.14 -13.37 -2.16
CA PRO A 105 3.27 -14.03 -2.82
C PRO A 105 3.06 -14.20 -4.33
N VAL A 106 4.17 -14.31 -5.06
CA VAL A 106 4.18 -14.74 -6.47
C VAL A 106 4.53 -16.23 -6.55
N PRO A 107 4.22 -16.92 -7.68
CA PRO A 107 4.61 -18.31 -7.88
C PRO A 107 6.12 -18.53 -7.79
N ASP A 108 6.54 -19.75 -7.41
CA ASP A 108 7.94 -20.12 -7.10
C ASP A 108 8.94 -19.88 -8.25
N GLN A 109 8.49 -19.89 -9.52
CA GLN A 109 9.33 -19.61 -10.67
C GLN A 109 9.72 -18.13 -10.81
N ILE A 110 9.16 -17.24 -9.97
CA ILE A 110 9.37 -15.79 -10.02
C ILE A 110 10.11 -15.35 -8.76
N SER A 111 11.26 -14.70 -8.91
CA SER A 111 11.96 -14.07 -7.79
C SER A 111 11.25 -12.82 -7.31
N GLN A 112 10.75 -12.86 -6.08
CA GLN A 112 10.12 -11.68 -5.46
C GLN A 112 11.09 -10.48 -5.44
N GLN A 113 12.37 -10.71 -5.15
CA GLN A 113 13.37 -9.65 -5.12
C GLN A 113 13.59 -9.04 -6.50
N ALA A 114 13.67 -9.86 -7.55
CA ALA A 114 13.79 -9.34 -8.92
C ALA A 114 12.61 -8.46 -9.33
N VAL A 115 11.41 -8.81 -8.88
CA VAL A 115 10.20 -8.00 -9.12
C VAL A 115 10.28 -6.66 -8.39
N ILE A 116 10.62 -6.68 -7.10
CA ILE A 116 10.76 -5.46 -6.28
C ILE A 116 11.81 -4.52 -6.90
N ASP A 117 12.97 -5.05 -7.27
CA ASP A 117 14.08 -4.26 -7.84
C ASP A 117 13.74 -3.66 -9.21
N ALA A 118 12.80 -4.26 -9.94
CA ALA A 118 12.35 -3.77 -11.24
C ALA A 118 11.31 -2.65 -11.18
N ILE A 119 10.65 -2.44 -10.03
CA ILE A 119 9.67 -1.38 -9.84
C ILE A 119 10.40 -0.03 -9.77
N ASP A 120 9.92 0.98 -10.50
CA ASP A 120 10.42 2.34 -10.32
C ASP A 120 10.15 2.80 -8.88
N PRO A 121 11.19 3.19 -8.10
CA PRO A 121 11.01 3.65 -6.73
C PRO A 121 10.01 4.78 -6.56
N ALA A 122 9.81 5.61 -7.59
CA ALA A 122 8.82 6.69 -7.59
C ALA A 122 7.39 6.19 -7.75
N LYS A 123 7.19 4.96 -8.23
CA LYS A 123 5.88 4.30 -8.42
C LYS A 123 5.65 3.12 -7.46
N ASP A 124 6.58 2.85 -6.55
CA ASP A 124 6.53 1.78 -5.55
C ASP A 124 5.45 2.06 -4.49
N ALA A 125 4.23 1.65 -4.75
CA ALA A 125 3.09 1.95 -3.87
C ALA A 125 3.13 1.18 -2.53
N ASP A 126 3.86 0.07 -2.45
CA ASP A 126 4.01 -0.70 -1.19
C ASP A 126 5.23 -0.26 -0.36
N GLY A 127 6.12 0.57 -0.91
CA GLY A 127 7.32 1.05 -0.22
C GLY A 127 8.36 -0.04 0.04
N LEU A 128 8.39 -1.10 -0.79
CA LEU A 128 9.27 -2.26 -0.61
C LEU A 128 10.61 -2.13 -1.33
N HIS A 129 10.75 -1.19 -2.25
CA HIS A 129 11.98 -1.02 -3.01
C HIS A 129 13.15 -0.65 -2.10
N PRO A 130 14.35 -1.28 -2.24
CA PRO A 130 15.51 -1.03 -1.38
C PRO A 130 15.92 0.45 -1.30
N LEU A 131 15.74 1.22 -2.38
CA LEU A 131 16.00 2.65 -2.37
C LEU A 131 15.07 3.39 -1.41
N ASN A 132 13.77 3.09 -1.43
CA ASN A 132 12.78 3.68 -0.50
C ASN A 132 13.07 3.27 0.94
N ALA A 133 13.36 2.00 1.19
CA ALA A 133 13.76 1.50 2.51
C ALA A 133 15.03 2.20 3.04
N GLY A 134 16.04 2.35 2.19
CA GLY A 134 17.29 3.05 2.55
C GLY A 134 17.07 4.53 2.84
N ARG A 135 16.26 5.22 2.04
CA ARG A 135 15.89 6.63 2.28
C ARG A 135 15.13 6.79 3.59
N LEU A 136 14.15 5.91 3.85
CA LEU A 136 13.37 5.91 5.09
C LEU A 136 14.29 5.72 6.30
N ALA A 137 15.19 4.74 6.26
CA ALA A 137 16.17 4.48 7.34
C ALA A 137 17.11 5.67 7.58
N SER A 138 17.39 6.46 6.54
CA SER A 138 18.24 7.67 6.60
C SER A 138 17.46 8.93 6.96
N GLY A 139 16.17 8.85 7.25
CA GLY A 139 15.32 10.01 7.56
C GLY A 139 15.03 10.91 6.35
N LEU A 140 15.19 10.39 5.13
CA LEU A 140 14.90 11.11 3.90
C LEU A 140 13.46 10.85 3.42
N PRO A 141 12.86 11.76 2.64
CA PRO A 141 11.55 11.52 2.02
C PRO A 141 11.55 10.26 1.16
N ALA A 142 10.62 9.36 1.41
CA ALA A 142 10.47 8.09 0.69
C ALA A 142 9.02 7.61 0.73
N MET A 143 8.69 6.64 -0.12
CA MET A 143 7.48 5.84 0.06
C MET A 143 7.66 4.98 1.31
N VAL A 144 6.69 5.06 2.22
CA VAL A 144 6.70 4.31 3.48
C VAL A 144 5.89 3.03 3.29
N PRO A 145 6.36 1.87 3.78
CA PRO A 145 5.59 0.65 3.70
C PRO A 145 4.21 0.80 4.34
N ALA A 146 3.16 0.42 3.60
CA ALA A 146 1.77 0.73 3.96
C ALA A 146 1.33 0.12 5.30
N THR A 147 1.74 -1.11 5.62
CA THR A 147 1.36 -1.79 6.87
C THR A 147 1.98 -1.11 8.11
N PRO A 148 3.29 -0.87 8.19
CA PRO A 148 3.88 -0.10 9.30
C PRO A 148 3.31 1.32 9.43
N GLU A 149 3.06 2.01 8.31
CA GLU A 149 2.43 3.33 8.31
C GLU A 149 1.03 3.29 8.95
N GLY A 150 0.22 2.31 8.55
CA GLY A 150 -1.10 2.09 9.14
C GLY A 150 -1.06 1.84 10.64
N CYS A 151 -0.12 1.00 11.11
CA CYS A 151 0.10 0.75 12.53
C CYS A 151 0.49 2.03 13.28
N LEU A 152 1.39 2.83 12.71
CA LEU A 152 1.82 4.10 13.30
C LEU A 152 0.67 5.12 13.40
N ILE A 153 -0.15 5.23 12.36
CA ILE A 153 -1.35 6.10 12.36
C ILE A 153 -2.30 5.67 13.48
N MET A 154 -2.58 4.38 13.62
CA MET A 154 -3.45 3.85 14.67
C MET A 154 -2.88 4.11 16.06
N ALA A 155 -1.58 3.85 16.25
CA ALA A 155 -0.90 4.07 17.53
C ALA A 155 -0.91 5.55 17.94
N LYS A 156 -0.61 6.46 17.03
CA LYS A 156 -0.66 7.92 17.29
C LYS A 156 -2.08 8.39 17.62
N LYS A 157 -3.08 7.89 16.90
CA LYS A 157 -4.49 8.27 17.14
C LYS A 157 -4.99 7.81 18.50
N ALA A 158 -4.58 6.64 18.96
CA ALA A 158 -4.97 6.09 20.26
C ALA A 158 -4.11 6.60 21.42
N GLY A 159 -2.80 6.71 21.21
CA GLY A 159 -1.81 7.01 22.25
C GLY A 159 -1.36 8.46 22.33
N GLY A 160 -1.70 9.28 21.36
CA GLY A 160 -1.20 10.68 21.26
C GLY A 160 0.29 10.72 20.97
N ASP A 161 1.04 11.48 21.77
CA ASP A 161 2.50 11.55 21.64
C ASP A 161 3.13 10.22 22.10
N LEU A 162 3.88 9.56 21.20
CA LEU A 162 4.45 8.23 21.43
C LEU A 162 5.87 8.22 22.04
N PRO A 163 6.74 9.25 21.86
CA PRO A 163 8.07 9.25 22.43
C PRO A 163 8.08 8.96 23.92
N GLY A 164 8.93 8.02 24.35
CA GLY A 164 9.07 7.62 25.75
C GLY A 164 7.99 6.66 26.28
N LYS A 165 6.98 6.30 25.47
CA LYS A 165 6.00 5.29 25.87
C LYS A 165 6.52 3.88 25.66
N GLN A 166 6.14 2.98 26.56
CA GLN A 166 6.42 1.56 26.41
C GLN A 166 5.34 0.91 25.53
N ALA A 167 5.78 0.13 24.54
CA ALA A 167 4.93 -0.73 23.75
C ALA A 167 5.29 -2.18 24.05
N GLY A 168 4.29 -3.00 24.29
CA GLY A 168 4.44 -4.43 24.51
C GLY A 168 3.29 -5.19 23.85
N HIS A 169 3.54 -6.44 23.50
CA HIS A 169 2.47 -7.37 23.13
C HIS A 169 2.38 -8.42 24.24
N GLY A 170 1.17 -8.66 24.72
CA GLY A 170 0.85 -9.73 25.67
C GLY A 170 0.53 -11.02 24.95
#